data_f4a0dea2343d21a20aac765cba8672a2
#
_entry.id   f4a0dea2343d21a20aac765cba8672a2
#
_cell.length_a   1.000
_cell.length_b   1.000
_cell.length_c   1.000
_cell.angle_alpha   90.00
_cell.angle_beta   90.00
_cell.angle_gamma   90.00
#
_symmetry.space_group_name_H-M   'P 1'
#
loop_
_entity.id
_entity.type
_entity.pdbx_description
1 polymer ?
#
loop_
_entity_poly.entity_id
_entity_poly.type
_entity_poly.pdbx_seq_one_letter_code
_entity_poly.pdbx_strand_id
1 'polypeptide(L)'
;MRDGGTLQIGIGAMGDALTAALLARQADNAGYQALLTDLNLSQWAQLIEREGGLEPFAKGLYGCSEMFVNGLLVLAEAGIIRRKVYPDVPTQERANAGTLDEAAQPDGICIHGGFFLGPRSFFYERLRELPQSRLLEFNMTRISYINELYGQEQLKRLQRLDARFINTVFTMTLMGAGVADQLEDGRVLSGVGGQYNFVAQGHALEGGRSILLLRSWREAGGARSARISSGSTAIARFPGTCATSW
;
A
#
# COMPACT_ATOMS: atom_id res chain seq x y z
N MET A 1 -1.54 9.56 -3.62
CA MET A 1 -0.38 8.81 -4.15
C MET A 1 0.44 9.72 -5.06
N ARG A 2 1.72 9.91 -4.76
CA ARG A 2 2.64 10.61 -5.66
C ARG A 2 3.01 9.71 -6.84
N ASP A 3 3.13 10.30 -8.00
CA ASP A 3 3.71 9.62 -9.15
C ASP A 3 5.19 9.28 -8.90
N GLY A 4 5.62 8.10 -9.25
CA GLY A 4 6.93 7.57 -8.88
C GLY A 4 7.02 7.01 -7.45
N GLY A 5 5.92 7.00 -6.68
CA GLY A 5 5.91 6.53 -5.31
C GLY A 5 5.81 5.00 -5.16
N THR A 6 5.75 4.55 -3.91
CA THR A 6 5.65 3.13 -3.54
C THR A 6 4.29 2.84 -2.91
N LEU A 7 3.65 1.76 -3.31
CA LEU A 7 2.35 1.34 -2.83
C LEU A 7 2.42 -0.03 -2.14
N GLN A 8 1.84 -0.11 -0.93
CA GLN A 8 1.41 -1.35 -0.29
C GLN A 8 -0.07 -1.24 0.02
N ILE A 9 -0.82 -2.27 -0.29
CA ILE A 9 -2.24 -2.40 0.06
C ILE A 9 -2.49 -3.74 0.75
N GLY A 10 -3.33 -3.70 1.80
CA GLY A 10 -3.86 -4.90 2.44
C GLY A 10 -5.01 -5.53 1.66
N ILE A 11 -5.47 -6.68 2.14
CA ILE A 11 -6.64 -7.39 1.60
C ILE A 11 -7.95 -6.71 2.03
N GLY A 12 -9.02 -7.00 1.27
CA GLY A 12 -10.41 -6.66 1.61
C GLY A 12 -10.97 -5.49 0.84
N ALA A 13 -12.25 -5.21 1.05
CA ALA A 13 -13.04 -4.25 0.28
C ALA A 13 -12.46 -2.83 0.23
N MET A 14 -11.71 -2.43 1.26
CA MET A 14 -11.06 -1.11 1.27
C MET A 14 -9.88 -1.07 0.29
N GLY A 15 -9.10 -2.16 0.19
CA GLY A 15 -8.04 -2.31 -0.81
C GLY A 15 -8.60 -2.32 -2.23
N ASP A 16 -9.74 -3.00 -2.44
CA ASP A 16 -10.42 -3.03 -3.74
C ASP A 16 -10.95 -1.64 -4.13
N ALA A 17 -11.54 -0.90 -3.19
CA ALA A 17 -12.00 0.47 -3.43
C ALA A 17 -10.85 1.42 -3.77
N LEU A 18 -9.73 1.31 -3.08
CA LEU A 18 -8.52 2.07 -3.41
C LEU A 18 -8.01 1.74 -4.81
N THR A 19 -7.96 0.46 -5.16
CA THR A 19 -7.59 0.00 -6.51
C THR A 19 -8.48 0.64 -7.57
N ALA A 20 -9.80 0.61 -7.38
CA ALA A 20 -10.76 1.25 -8.28
C ALA A 20 -10.55 2.75 -8.41
N ALA A 21 -10.26 3.45 -7.31
CA ALA A 21 -9.97 4.89 -7.33
C ALA A 21 -8.68 5.23 -8.11
N LEU A 22 -7.63 4.41 -7.96
CA LEU A 22 -6.37 4.59 -8.71
C LEU A 22 -6.56 4.29 -10.21
N LEU A 23 -7.39 3.29 -10.55
CA LEU A 23 -7.78 3.03 -11.94
C LEU A 23 -8.54 4.20 -12.55
N ALA A 24 -9.54 4.75 -11.84
CA ALA A 24 -10.29 5.92 -12.29
C ALA A 24 -9.37 7.12 -12.51
N ARG A 25 -8.45 7.39 -11.57
CA ARG A 25 -7.45 8.46 -11.72
C ARG A 25 -6.62 8.32 -12.99
N GLN A 26 -6.28 7.08 -13.39
CA GLN A 26 -5.45 6.81 -14.56
C GLN A 26 -6.25 6.81 -15.87
N ALA A 27 -7.42 6.17 -15.87
CA ALA A 27 -8.17 5.89 -17.10
C ALA A 27 -9.17 7.00 -17.45
N ASP A 28 -9.77 7.63 -16.43
CA ASP A 28 -10.75 8.72 -16.57
C ASP A 28 -10.44 9.81 -15.54
N ASN A 29 -9.37 10.54 -15.78
CA ASN A 29 -8.92 11.56 -14.82
C ASN A 29 -9.93 12.70 -14.65
N ALA A 30 -10.64 13.07 -15.70
CA ALA A 30 -11.67 14.11 -15.64
C ALA A 30 -12.83 13.69 -14.72
N GLY A 31 -13.35 12.46 -14.88
CA GLY A 31 -14.36 11.89 -14.00
C GLY A 31 -13.86 11.72 -12.56
N TYR A 32 -12.61 11.31 -12.37
CA TYR A 32 -11.99 11.24 -11.06
C TYR A 32 -11.95 12.60 -10.35
N GLN A 33 -11.52 13.67 -11.03
CA GLN A 33 -11.47 15.02 -10.46
C GLN A 33 -12.89 15.57 -10.19
N ALA A 34 -13.85 15.31 -11.07
CA ALA A 34 -15.25 15.67 -10.85
C ALA A 34 -15.82 15.03 -9.58
N LEU A 35 -15.57 13.71 -9.39
CA LEU A 35 -15.97 13.01 -8.17
C LEU A 35 -15.37 13.62 -6.90
N LEU A 36 -14.10 13.99 -6.92
CA LEU A 36 -13.46 14.65 -5.76
C LEU A 36 -14.07 16.03 -5.47
N THR A 37 -14.50 16.75 -6.50
CA THR A 37 -15.21 18.02 -6.36
C THR A 37 -16.59 17.81 -5.73
N ASP A 38 -17.36 16.83 -6.21
CA ASP A 38 -18.68 16.48 -5.66
C ASP A 38 -18.58 16.03 -4.18
N LEU A 39 -17.48 15.40 -3.80
CA LEU A 39 -17.17 15.03 -2.42
C LEU A 39 -16.66 16.23 -1.58
N ASN A 40 -16.63 17.45 -2.14
CA ASN A 40 -16.15 18.67 -1.49
C ASN A 40 -14.70 18.57 -0.97
N LEU A 41 -13.84 17.83 -1.68
CA LEU A 41 -12.44 17.66 -1.32
C LEU A 41 -11.54 18.81 -1.80
N SER A 42 -12.05 19.72 -2.62
CA SER A 42 -11.33 20.92 -3.10
C SER A 42 -10.84 21.83 -1.97
N GLN A 43 -11.52 21.84 -0.82
CA GLN A 43 -11.03 22.51 0.39
C GLN A 43 -9.68 21.99 0.89
N TRP A 44 -9.28 20.78 0.51
CA TRP A 44 -8.02 20.13 0.86
C TRP A 44 -6.98 20.16 -0.29
N ALA A 45 -7.15 21.04 -1.29
CA ALA A 45 -6.31 21.07 -2.50
C ALA A 45 -4.80 21.14 -2.17
N GLN A 46 -4.39 21.96 -1.20
CA GLN A 46 -2.98 22.06 -0.79
C GLN A 46 -2.46 20.74 -0.18
N LEU A 47 -3.28 20.05 0.61
CA LEU A 47 -2.93 18.75 1.18
C LEU A 47 -2.84 17.69 0.09
N ILE A 48 -3.77 17.66 -0.84
CA ILE A 48 -3.81 16.73 -1.97
C ILE A 48 -2.55 16.90 -2.82
N GLU A 49 -2.19 18.13 -3.16
CA GLU A 49 -0.98 18.43 -3.94
C GLU A 49 0.29 17.99 -3.20
N ARG A 50 0.40 18.33 -1.93
CA ARG A 50 1.54 17.95 -1.09
C ARG A 50 1.69 16.43 -0.97
N GLU A 51 0.58 15.69 -0.79
CA GLU A 51 0.60 14.26 -0.49
C GLU A 51 0.51 13.37 -1.72
N GLY A 52 0.13 13.89 -2.89
CA GLY A 52 0.00 13.00 -4.03
C GLY A 52 -0.36 13.57 -5.38
N GLY A 53 -0.99 14.73 -5.45
CA GLY A 53 -1.53 15.27 -6.70
C GLY A 53 -2.74 14.49 -7.25
N LEU A 54 -3.30 14.99 -8.34
CA LEU A 54 -4.52 14.46 -8.98
C LEU A 54 -4.27 13.91 -10.38
N GLU A 55 -3.16 14.30 -11.02
CA GLU A 55 -2.85 13.96 -12.41
C GLU A 55 -2.63 12.44 -12.59
N PRO A 56 -2.85 11.91 -13.79
CA PRO A 56 -2.48 10.53 -14.12
C PRO A 56 -1.03 10.22 -13.79
N PHE A 57 -0.73 8.97 -13.53
CA PHE A 57 0.63 8.53 -13.26
C PHE A 57 1.46 8.53 -14.55
N ALA A 58 2.49 9.34 -14.63
CA ALA A 58 3.44 9.39 -15.74
C ALA A 58 4.60 8.40 -15.55
N LYS A 59 5.21 8.36 -14.36
CA LYS A 59 6.27 7.42 -13.98
C LYS A 59 5.70 6.07 -13.56
N GLY A 60 4.52 6.07 -12.94
CA GLY A 60 3.90 4.93 -12.35
C GLY A 60 4.37 4.66 -10.90
N LEU A 61 3.85 3.60 -10.32
CA LEU A 61 4.11 3.20 -8.94
C LEU A 61 5.00 1.94 -8.91
N TYR A 62 5.72 1.77 -7.79
CA TYR A 62 6.35 0.51 -7.40
C TYR A 62 5.50 -0.18 -6.33
N GLY A 63 5.24 -1.47 -6.49
CA GLY A 63 4.52 -2.30 -5.53
C GLY A 63 5.47 -2.97 -4.53
N CYS A 64 5.23 -2.82 -3.23
CA CYS A 64 6.00 -3.53 -2.20
C CYS A 64 5.06 -4.00 -1.09
N SER A 65 4.64 -5.26 -1.13
CA SER A 65 3.62 -5.78 -0.22
C SER A 65 3.92 -7.22 0.21
N GLU A 66 3.70 -7.54 1.49
CA GLU A 66 3.80 -8.92 1.98
C GLU A 66 2.89 -9.84 1.16
N MET A 67 1.64 -9.45 1.00
CA MET A 67 0.67 -10.17 0.17
C MET A 67 0.59 -9.50 -1.21
N PHE A 68 0.90 -10.28 -2.26
CA PHE A 68 0.61 -9.87 -3.61
C PHE A 68 -0.87 -10.18 -3.90
N VAL A 69 -1.71 -9.17 -3.74
CA VAL A 69 -3.17 -9.28 -3.87
C VAL A 69 -3.65 -8.91 -5.27
N ASN A 70 -4.91 -9.26 -5.58
CA ASN A 70 -5.54 -8.98 -6.87
C ASN A 70 -5.45 -7.49 -7.26
N GLY A 71 -5.62 -6.57 -6.31
CA GLY A 71 -5.51 -5.14 -6.59
C GLY A 71 -4.15 -4.72 -7.18
N LEU A 72 -3.05 -5.31 -6.70
CA LEU A 72 -1.72 -5.05 -7.26
C LEU A 72 -1.57 -5.58 -8.69
N LEU A 73 -2.13 -6.77 -8.97
CA LEU A 73 -2.13 -7.34 -10.32
C LEU A 73 -2.90 -6.45 -11.29
N VAL A 74 -4.11 -6.04 -10.92
CA VAL A 74 -4.95 -5.14 -11.72
C VAL A 74 -4.27 -3.81 -12.01
N LEU A 75 -3.61 -3.22 -11.01
CA LEU A 75 -2.85 -1.98 -11.18
C LEU A 75 -1.62 -2.17 -12.09
N ALA A 76 -0.98 -3.33 -12.04
CA ALA A 76 0.14 -3.64 -12.92
C ALA A 76 -0.30 -3.83 -14.38
N GLU A 77 -1.42 -4.54 -14.60
CA GLU A 77 -2.01 -4.72 -15.95
C GLU A 77 -2.50 -3.40 -16.54
N ALA A 78 -3.04 -2.50 -15.72
CA ALA A 78 -3.43 -1.15 -16.12
C ALA A 78 -2.24 -0.20 -16.35
N GLY A 79 -1.00 -0.68 -16.16
CA GLY A 79 0.21 0.13 -16.34
C GLY A 79 0.41 1.21 -15.26
N ILE A 80 -0.31 1.13 -14.14
CA ILE A 80 -0.11 2.03 -13.01
C ILE A 80 1.10 1.60 -12.19
N ILE A 81 1.23 0.29 -11.90
CA ILE A 81 2.45 -0.25 -11.31
C ILE A 81 3.40 -0.64 -12.45
N ARG A 82 4.38 0.22 -12.70
CA ARG A 82 5.39 0.05 -13.75
C ARG A 82 6.75 0.66 -13.40
N ARG A 83 6.84 1.43 -12.30
CA ARG A 83 8.13 1.96 -11.86
C ARG A 83 9.03 0.82 -11.40
N LYS A 84 10.18 0.69 -12.04
CA LYS A 84 11.16 -0.35 -11.74
C LYS A 84 12.09 0.05 -10.61
N VAL A 85 12.47 -0.94 -9.80
CA VAL A 85 13.54 -0.85 -8.80
C VAL A 85 14.60 -1.90 -9.09
N TYR A 86 15.83 -1.66 -8.66
CA TYR A 86 17.02 -2.43 -9.03
C TYR A 86 17.71 -3.00 -7.80
N PRO A 87 18.50 -4.11 -7.94
CA PRO A 87 19.00 -4.88 -6.81
C PRO A 87 20.22 -4.27 -6.10
N ASP A 88 20.80 -3.21 -6.63
CA ASP A 88 21.98 -2.56 -6.07
C ASP A 88 21.84 -1.04 -5.96
N VAL A 89 22.58 -0.45 -5.04
CA VAL A 89 22.53 0.99 -4.72
C VAL A 89 22.94 1.86 -5.93
N PRO A 90 24.06 1.63 -6.62
CA PRO A 90 24.47 2.49 -7.73
C PRO A 90 23.46 2.52 -8.88
N THR A 91 22.90 1.37 -9.25
CA THR A 91 21.88 1.29 -10.30
C THR A 91 20.60 1.98 -9.87
N GLN A 92 20.17 1.78 -8.62
CA GLN A 92 18.98 2.43 -8.08
C GLN A 92 19.12 3.96 -7.99
N GLU A 93 20.30 4.47 -7.65
CA GLU A 93 20.58 5.91 -7.63
C GLU A 93 20.48 6.51 -9.02
N ARG A 94 21.05 5.86 -10.05
CA ARG A 94 20.92 6.30 -11.44
C ARG A 94 19.47 6.28 -11.92
N ALA A 95 18.70 5.25 -11.54
CA ALA A 95 17.28 5.17 -11.85
C ALA A 95 16.49 6.33 -11.23
N ASN A 96 16.75 6.63 -9.97
CA ASN A 96 16.10 7.75 -9.27
C ASN A 96 16.50 9.11 -9.85
N ALA A 97 17.74 9.26 -10.34
CA ALA A 97 18.23 10.46 -11.02
C ALA A 97 17.74 10.58 -12.47
N GLY A 98 17.08 9.56 -13.03
CA GLY A 98 16.65 9.54 -14.44
C GLY A 98 17.81 9.42 -15.44
N THR A 99 18.96 8.91 -15.02
CA THR A 99 20.16 8.73 -15.84
C THR A 99 20.43 7.28 -16.21
N LEU A 100 19.55 6.35 -15.78
CA LEU A 100 19.66 4.95 -16.13
C LEU A 100 19.04 4.68 -17.51
N ASP A 101 19.77 3.95 -18.35
CA ASP A 101 19.17 3.33 -19.52
C ASP A 101 18.44 2.04 -19.11
N GLU A 102 17.14 2.13 -18.94
CA GLU A 102 16.32 1.00 -18.49
C GLU A 102 16.29 -0.15 -19.51
N ALA A 103 16.47 0.13 -20.79
CA ALA A 103 16.52 -0.89 -21.83
C ALA A 103 17.77 -1.79 -21.71
N ALA A 104 18.85 -1.23 -21.16
CA ALA A 104 20.08 -1.96 -20.88
C ALA A 104 20.06 -2.69 -19.51
N GLN A 105 18.98 -2.57 -18.74
CA GLN A 105 18.81 -3.15 -17.39
C GLN A 105 17.55 -4.02 -17.32
N PRO A 106 17.62 -5.29 -17.78
CA PRO A 106 16.44 -6.16 -17.86
C PRO A 106 15.93 -6.67 -16.51
N ASP A 107 16.70 -6.53 -15.43
CA ASP A 107 16.42 -7.04 -14.08
C ASP A 107 15.61 -6.09 -13.19
N GLY A 108 15.04 -5.04 -13.76
CA GLY A 108 14.17 -4.10 -13.05
C GLY A 108 12.86 -4.74 -12.59
N ILE A 109 12.53 -4.60 -11.31
CA ILE A 109 11.35 -5.17 -10.66
C ILE A 109 10.32 -4.09 -10.38
N CYS A 110 9.06 -4.28 -10.80
CA CYS A 110 7.98 -3.35 -10.49
C CYS A 110 7.15 -3.76 -9.26
N ILE A 111 7.19 -5.03 -8.84
CA ILE A 111 6.54 -5.51 -7.61
C ILE A 111 7.47 -6.47 -6.86
N HIS A 112 7.68 -6.19 -5.56
CA HIS A 112 8.15 -7.18 -4.61
C HIS A 112 6.99 -7.69 -3.76
N GLY A 113 6.80 -9.01 -3.73
CA GLY A 113 5.79 -9.70 -2.92
C GLY A 113 6.37 -10.83 -2.09
N GLY A 114 5.72 -11.16 -0.97
CA GLY A 114 6.09 -12.31 -0.14
C GLY A 114 5.39 -13.57 -0.60
N PHE A 115 4.10 -13.48 -0.88
CA PHE A 115 3.29 -14.57 -1.40
C PHE A 115 2.05 -14.06 -2.14
N PHE A 116 1.52 -14.89 -3.03
CA PHE A 116 0.29 -14.59 -3.76
C PHE A 116 -0.94 -14.88 -2.90
N LEU A 117 -1.91 -13.94 -2.91
CA LEU A 117 -3.18 -14.13 -2.23
C LEU A 117 -4.33 -13.51 -3.04
N GLY A 118 -5.20 -14.36 -3.56
CA GLY A 118 -6.37 -13.91 -4.32
C GLY A 118 -7.37 -15.04 -4.60
N PRO A 119 -8.51 -14.72 -5.22
CA PRO A 119 -9.51 -15.70 -5.63
C PRO A 119 -8.94 -16.73 -6.62
N ARG A 120 -9.23 -18.01 -6.39
CA ARG A 120 -8.67 -19.11 -7.16
C ARG A 120 -9.00 -19.03 -8.66
N SER A 121 -10.25 -18.75 -8.97
CA SER A 121 -10.82 -18.75 -10.33
C SER A 121 -10.53 -17.48 -11.13
N PHE A 122 -9.92 -16.48 -10.57
CA PHE A 122 -9.72 -15.21 -11.23
C PHE A 122 -8.25 -14.75 -11.16
N PHE A 123 -7.73 -14.60 -9.97
CA PHE A 123 -6.40 -14.07 -9.75
C PHE A 123 -5.29 -15.00 -10.27
N TYR A 124 -5.36 -16.30 -9.93
CA TYR A 124 -4.35 -17.27 -10.34
C TYR A 124 -4.44 -17.64 -11.82
N GLU A 125 -5.63 -17.58 -12.43
CA GLU A 125 -5.79 -17.77 -13.87
C GLU A 125 -5.09 -16.64 -14.63
N ARG A 126 -5.33 -15.38 -14.27
CA ARG A 126 -4.66 -14.22 -14.87
C ARG A 126 -3.14 -14.27 -14.70
N LEU A 127 -2.64 -14.68 -13.53
CA LEU A 127 -1.20 -14.86 -13.32
C LEU A 127 -0.57 -15.88 -14.28
N ARG A 128 -1.30 -16.98 -14.58
CA ARG A 128 -0.83 -18.00 -15.53
C ARG A 128 -0.83 -17.52 -16.98
N GLU A 129 -1.71 -16.62 -17.32
CA GLU A 129 -1.88 -16.05 -18.67
C GLU A 129 -0.89 -14.90 -18.95
N LEU A 130 -0.24 -14.36 -17.92
CA LEU A 130 0.73 -13.29 -18.11
C LEU A 130 1.92 -13.74 -18.96
N PRO A 131 2.37 -12.90 -19.90
CA PRO A 131 3.60 -13.15 -20.62
C PRO A 131 4.80 -13.29 -19.68
N GLN A 132 5.76 -14.15 -20.02
CA GLN A 132 6.97 -14.39 -19.20
C GLN A 132 7.71 -13.07 -18.89
N SER A 133 7.78 -12.14 -19.84
CA SER A 133 8.40 -10.83 -19.63
C SER A 133 7.75 -10.03 -18.51
N ARG A 134 6.44 -10.13 -18.34
CA ARG A 134 5.71 -9.46 -17.26
C ARG A 134 5.90 -10.17 -15.93
N LEU A 135 5.93 -11.50 -15.93
CA LEU A 135 6.18 -12.29 -14.72
C LEU A 135 7.58 -12.02 -14.14
N LEU A 136 8.58 -11.78 -14.98
CA LEU A 136 9.94 -11.44 -14.56
C LEU A 136 10.04 -10.07 -13.86
N GLU A 137 9.06 -9.18 -14.04
CA GLU A 137 8.98 -7.92 -13.32
C GLU A 137 8.40 -8.06 -11.89
N PHE A 138 7.91 -9.25 -11.53
CA PHE A 138 7.38 -9.57 -10.21
C PHE A 138 8.37 -10.46 -9.45
N ASN A 139 8.96 -9.93 -8.40
CA ASN A 139 9.90 -10.69 -7.57
C ASN A 139 9.20 -11.15 -6.28
N MET A 140 8.92 -12.45 -6.21
CA MET A 140 8.42 -13.09 -4.99
C MET A 140 9.62 -13.46 -4.12
N THR A 141 9.78 -12.77 -3.01
CA THR A 141 10.97 -12.85 -2.16
C THR A 141 10.62 -13.08 -0.69
N ARG A 142 11.63 -13.24 0.15
CA ARG A 142 11.44 -13.46 1.59
C ARG A 142 10.68 -12.30 2.24
N ILE A 143 9.78 -12.62 3.14
CA ILE A 143 8.94 -11.65 3.85
C ILE A 143 9.77 -10.60 4.62
N SER A 144 10.89 -11.00 5.23
CA SER A 144 11.79 -10.07 5.90
C SER A 144 12.39 -9.00 4.98
N TYR A 145 12.61 -9.30 3.69
CA TYR A 145 13.03 -8.29 2.73
C TYR A 145 11.96 -7.21 2.55
N ILE A 146 10.69 -7.60 2.51
CA ILE A 146 9.57 -6.71 2.29
C ILE A 146 9.19 -5.96 3.57
N ASN A 147 9.07 -6.69 4.68
CA ASN A 147 8.51 -6.16 5.92
C ASN A 147 9.52 -5.33 6.73
N GLU A 148 10.82 -5.42 6.45
CA GLU A 148 11.85 -4.74 7.23
C GLU A 148 12.70 -3.82 6.36
N LEU A 149 13.17 -2.70 6.93
CA LEU A 149 14.21 -1.88 6.31
C LEU A 149 15.61 -2.45 6.55
N TYR A 150 15.82 -3.16 7.65
CA TYR A 150 17.12 -3.67 8.05
C TYR A 150 17.74 -4.65 7.03
N GLY A 151 19.06 -4.73 7.05
CA GLY A 151 19.85 -5.66 6.24
C GLY A 151 20.16 -5.20 4.82
N GLN A 152 19.45 -4.22 4.27
CA GLN A 152 19.72 -3.51 3.01
C GLN A 152 19.06 -2.14 3.05
N GLU A 153 19.23 -1.45 4.16
CA GLU A 153 18.44 -0.26 4.47
C GLU A 153 18.63 0.87 3.45
N GLN A 154 19.85 1.16 3.04
CA GLN A 154 20.13 2.18 2.03
C GLN A 154 19.41 1.89 0.72
N LEU A 155 19.53 0.66 0.21
CA LEU A 155 18.85 0.25 -1.01
C LEU A 155 17.33 0.36 -0.89
N LYS A 156 16.75 -0.16 0.19
CA LYS A 156 15.31 -0.14 0.41
C LYS A 156 14.76 1.28 0.53
N ARG A 157 15.51 2.21 1.16
CA ARG A 157 15.14 3.63 1.20
C ARG A 157 15.10 4.25 -0.19
N LEU A 158 16.08 3.96 -1.03
CA LEU A 158 16.11 4.42 -2.43
C LEU A 158 14.99 3.82 -3.29
N GLN A 159 14.61 2.57 -3.04
CA GLN A 159 13.52 1.90 -3.75
C GLN A 159 12.14 2.41 -3.32
N ARG A 160 11.93 2.67 -2.00
CA ARG A 160 10.63 2.93 -1.37
C ARG A 160 10.33 4.42 -1.23
N LEU A 161 10.51 5.17 -2.32
CA LEU A 161 10.23 6.60 -2.38
C LEU A 161 8.74 6.89 -2.13
N ASP A 162 8.43 7.96 -1.41
CA ASP A 162 7.08 8.47 -1.18
C ASP A 162 6.06 7.37 -0.83
N ALA A 163 6.46 6.43 0.03
CA ALA A 163 5.72 5.22 0.30
C ALA A 163 4.35 5.50 0.94
N ARG A 164 3.32 4.81 0.46
CA ARG A 164 1.98 4.76 1.06
C ARG A 164 1.68 3.32 1.43
N PHE A 165 1.66 3.06 2.74
CA PHE A 165 1.35 1.75 3.32
C PHE A 165 -0.05 1.80 3.90
N ILE A 166 -0.99 1.09 3.25
CA ILE A 166 -2.42 1.21 3.49
C ILE A 166 -2.95 -0.11 4.01
N ASN A 167 -3.37 -0.12 5.26
CA ASN A 167 -3.83 -1.31 5.97
C ASN A 167 -5.19 -1.07 6.63
N THR A 168 -5.90 -2.15 6.94
CA THR A 168 -7.21 -2.10 7.59
C THR A 168 -7.08 -2.56 9.03
N VAL A 169 -7.76 -1.86 9.94
CA VAL A 169 -7.92 -2.27 11.34
C VAL A 169 -9.38 -2.58 11.66
N PHE A 170 -9.63 -3.42 12.67
CA PHE A 170 -10.97 -3.79 13.10
C PHE A 170 -11.62 -2.73 13.97
N THR A 171 -10.84 -2.14 14.84
CA THR A 171 -11.26 -1.09 15.77
C THR A 171 -10.08 -0.18 16.10
N MET A 172 -10.38 1.00 16.62
CA MET A 172 -9.38 1.96 17.06
C MET A 172 -9.82 2.53 18.42
N THR A 173 -8.88 2.76 19.31
CA THR A 173 -9.17 3.46 20.55
C THR A 173 -9.13 4.96 20.33
N LEU A 174 -9.77 5.72 21.23
CA LEU A 174 -9.68 7.19 21.22
C LEU A 174 -8.24 7.70 21.42
N MET A 175 -7.37 6.86 21.98
CA MET A 175 -5.93 7.15 22.14
C MET A 175 -5.11 6.81 20.88
N GLY A 176 -5.75 6.43 19.77
CA GLY A 176 -5.09 6.17 18.50
C GLY A 176 -4.47 4.77 18.34
N ALA A 177 -4.73 3.83 19.24
CA ALA A 177 -4.26 2.46 19.08
C ALA A 177 -5.18 1.68 18.13
N GLY A 178 -4.62 1.21 17.00
CA GLY A 178 -5.32 0.35 16.04
C GLY A 178 -5.24 -1.13 16.41
N VAL A 179 -6.36 -1.85 16.30
CA VAL A 179 -6.46 -3.28 16.56
C VAL A 179 -6.76 -4.02 15.26
N ALA A 180 -5.89 -4.95 14.89
CA ALA A 180 -5.99 -5.68 13.61
C ALA A 180 -5.98 -7.21 13.76
N ASP A 181 -5.76 -7.73 14.95
CA ASP A 181 -5.53 -9.17 15.19
C ASP A 181 -6.41 -9.76 16.29
N GLN A 182 -6.58 -9.09 17.40
CA GLN A 182 -7.22 -9.63 18.61
C GLN A 182 -8.28 -8.68 19.17
N LEU A 183 -9.35 -9.24 19.73
CA LEU A 183 -10.38 -8.49 20.46
C LEU A 183 -10.05 -8.38 21.96
N GLU A 184 -10.81 -7.51 22.64
CA GLU A 184 -10.69 -7.27 24.09
C GLU A 184 -10.88 -8.54 24.94
N ASP A 185 -11.74 -9.44 24.50
CA ASP A 185 -12.02 -10.73 25.16
C ASP A 185 -10.94 -11.79 24.90
N GLY A 186 -9.83 -11.43 24.25
CA GLY A 186 -8.72 -12.32 23.94
C GLY A 186 -8.90 -13.16 22.67
N ARG A 187 -10.04 -13.05 21.97
CA ARG A 187 -10.24 -13.79 20.71
C ARG A 187 -9.36 -13.23 19.62
N VAL A 188 -8.54 -14.10 19.03
CA VAL A 188 -7.76 -13.79 17.85
C VAL A 188 -8.66 -13.88 16.61
N LEU A 189 -8.75 -12.81 15.85
CA LEU A 189 -9.55 -12.70 14.62
C LEU A 189 -8.72 -12.85 13.37
N SER A 190 -7.45 -12.49 13.42
CA SER A 190 -6.53 -12.50 12.29
C SER A 190 -5.10 -12.70 12.77
N GLY A 191 -4.22 -13.13 11.86
CA GLY A 191 -2.78 -13.07 12.10
C GLY A 191 -2.27 -11.63 12.18
N VAL A 192 -1.21 -11.41 12.92
CA VAL A 192 -0.54 -10.08 13.03
C VAL A 192 0.02 -9.64 11.68
N GLY A 193 0.60 -10.56 10.90
CA GLY A 193 1.20 -10.27 9.60
C GLY A 193 2.24 -9.15 9.64
N GLY A 194 2.45 -8.50 8.50
CA GLY A 194 3.42 -7.41 8.35
C GLY A 194 2.89 -6.01 8.68
N GLN A 195 1.67 -5.84 9.18
CA GLN A 195 1.07 -4.52 9.38
C GLN A 195 1.93 -3.60 10.23
N TYR A 196 2.42 -4.09 11.38
CA TYR A 196 3.33 -3.33 12.24
C TYR A 196 4.57 -2.86 11.50
N ASN A 197 5.17 -3.75 10.72
CA ASN A 197 6.38 -3.46 9.96
C ASN A 197 6.17 -2.34 8.92
N PHE A 198 5.04 -2.34 8.23
CA PHE A 198 4.69 -1.28 7.29
C PHE A 198 4.37 0.05 7.98
N VAL A 199 3.73 0.00 9.14
CA VAL A 199 3.53 1.20 9.97
C VAL A 199 4.88 1.80 10.37
N ALA A 200 5.79 0.99 10.91
CA ALA A 200 7.13 1.42 11.31
C ALA A 200 7.93 1.98 10.13
N GLN A 201 7.91 1.33 8.97
CA GLN A 201 8.55 1.81 7.75
C GLN A 201 7.94 3.13 7.26
N GLY A 202 6.62 3.30 7.34
CA GLY A 202 5.94 4.54 6.96
C GLY A 202 6.43 5.76 7.74
N HIS A 203 6.85 5.54 8.99
CA HIS A 203 7.48 6.59 9.81
C HIS A 203 8.98 6.75 9.56
N ALA A 204 9.69 5.68 9.22
CA ALA A 204 11.13 5.70 9.02
C ALA A 204 11.55 6.19 7.63
N LEU A 205 10.68 6.08 6.61
CA LEU A 205 10.95 6.48 5.24
C LEU A 205 10.64 7.95 5.01
N GLU A 206 11.54 8.66 4.35
CA GLU A 206 11.30 10.03 3.92
C GLU A 206 10.09 10.11 2.98
N GLY A 207 9.19 11.06 3.22
CA GLY A 207 7.93 11.17 2.48
C GLY A 207 6.96 10.00 2.69
N GLY A 208 7.31 9.02 3.51
CA GLY A 208 6.48 7.85 3.80
C GLY A 208 5.25 8.19 4.64
N ARG A 209 4.16 7.44 4.43
CA ARG A 209 2.94 7.53 5.24
C ARG A 209 2.38 6.13 5.47
N SER A 210 2.01 5.85 6.71
CA SER A 210 1.16 4.71 7.07
C SER A 210 -0.27 5.20 7.25
N ILE A 211 -1.20 4.53 6.56
CA ILE A 211 -2.63 4.87 6.58
C ILE A 211 -3.40 3.66 7.08
N LEU A 212 -4.07 3.81 8.23
CA LEU A 212 -4.93 2.79 8.78
C LEU A 212 -6.39 3.12 8.45
N LEU A 213 -7.03 2.21 7.73
CA LEU A 213 -8.44 2.34 7.31
C LEU A 213 -9.34 1.63 8.31
N LEU A 214 -10.44 2.28 8.66
CA LEU A 214 -11.41 1.81 9.63
C LEU A 214 -12.82 2.12 9.16
N ARG A 215 -13.74 1.16 9.24
CA ARG A 215 -15.17 1.48 9.19
C ARG A 215 -15.59 2.11 10.51
N SER A 216 -16.27 3.25 10.49
CA SER A 216 -16.70 3.95 11.70
C SER A 216 -17.70 3.13 12.53
N TRP A 217 -18.48 2.26 11.90
CA TRP A 217 -19.46 1.38 12.55
C TRP A 217 -19.59 0.04 11.83
N ARG A 218 -20.12 -0.95 12.54
CA ARG A 218 -20.49 -2.27 12.04
C ARG A 218 -21.92 -2.58 12.43
N GLU A 219 -22.65 -3.21 11.52
CA GLU A 219 -23.95 -3.79 11.77
C GLU A 219 -23.82 -5.32 11.89
N ALA A 220 -24.32 -5.86 12.98
CA ALA A 220 -24.40 -7.30 13.20
C ALA A 220 -25.62 -7.61 14.06
N GLY A 221 -26.46 -8.57 13.61
CA GLY A 221 -27.67 -8.95 14.35
C GLY A 221 -28.69 -7.83 14.55
N GLY A 222 -28.76 -6.86 13.61
CA GLY A 222 -29.69 -5.72 13.70
C GLY A 222 -29.22 -4.59 14.63
N ALA A 223 -28.06 -4.74 15.28
CA ALA A 223 -27.48 -3.70 16.12
C ALA A 223 -26.27 -3.04 15.46
N ARG A 224 -26.15 -1.71 15.61
CA ARG A 224 -24.97 -0.94 15.20
C ARG A 224 -24.00 -0.81 16.35
N SER A 225 -22.73 -1.15 16.11
CA SER A 225 -21.64 -0.94 17.08
C SER A 225 -20.58 -0.02 16.49
N ALA A 226 -20.14 0.96 17.29
CA ALA A 226 -19.03 1.81 16.94
C ALA A 226 -17.72 1.00 16.86
N ARG A 227 -16.84 1.40 15.96
CA ARG A 227 -15.50 0.80 15.81
C ARG A 227 -14.41 1.65 16.48
N ILE A 228 -14.82 2.76 17.07
CA ILE A 228 -13.96 3.58 17.92
C ILE A 228 -14.40 3.34 19.36
N SER A 229 -13.49 2.89 20.20
CA SER A 229 -13.76 2.52 21.58
C SER A 229 -13.09 3.47 22.57
N SER A 230 -13.62 3.55 23.79
CA SER A 230 -13.09 4.39 24.86
C SER A 230 -11.75 3.92 25.46
N GLY A 231 -11.28 2.72 25.08
CA GLY A 231 -9.87 2.41 25.23
C GLY A 231 -9.39 1.64 26.46
N SER A 232 -10.20 0.80 27.08
CA SER A 232 -9.68 -0.18 28.05
C SER A 232 -9.28 -1.52 27.45
N THR A 233 -9.27 -1.60 26.13
CA THR A 233 -9.04 -2.85 25.39
C THR A 233 -7.60 -3.30 25.51
N ALA A 234 -7.38 -4.55 25.94
CA ALA A 234 -6.08 -5.21 25.84
C ALA A 234 -5.74 -5.35 24.35
N ILE A 235 -4.82 -4.57 23.90
CA ILE A 235 -4.50 -4.41 22.50
C ILE A 235 -3.12 -4.96 22.29
N ALA A 236 -2.88 -5.65 21.17
CA ALA A 236 -1.55 -5.73 20.62
C ALA A 236 -1.09 -4.28 20.36
N ARG A 237 -0.44 -3.70 21.36
CA ARG A 237 0.04 -2.32 21.30
C ARG A 237 1.18 -2.30 20.31
N PHE A 238 1.00 -1.62 19.21
CA PHE A 238 2.15 -1.15 18.47
C PHE A 238 2.97 -0.28 19.43
N PRO A 239 4.26 -0.57 19.66
CA PRO A 239 5.08 0.24 20.54
C PRO A 239 4.96 1.72 20.13
N GLY A 240 4.80 2.58 21.09
CA GLY A 240 4.32 3.97 21.08
C GLY A 240 4.88 5.00 20.10
N THR A 241 5.30 4.61 18.90
CA THR A 241 5.75 5.53 17.86
C THR A 241 4.70 5.84 16.79
N CYS A 242 3.51 5.24 16.87
CA CYS A 242 2.49 5.33 15.82
C CYS A 242 1.36 6.33 16.08
N ALA A 243 1.41 7.09 17.15
CA ALA A 243 0.28 7.93 17.57
C ALA A 243 0.26 9.36 17.02
N THR A 244 1.19 9.77 16.18
CA THR A 244 1.29 11.17 15.77
C THR A 244 1.47 11.36 14.29
N SER A 245 0.41 11.30 13.56
CA SER A 245 0.27 12.07 12.30
C SER A 245 -1.20 12.18 11.94
N TRP A 246 -1.86 13.15 12.57
CA TRP A 246 -3.10 13.74 12.09
C TRP A 246 -2.78 14.97 11.24
#